data_e831a3033cf183cf389fc78a6859ff6d
#
_entry.id   e831a3033cf183cf389fc78a6859ff6d
#
_cell.length_a   1.000
_cell.length_b   1.000
_cell.length_c   1.000
_cell.angle_alpha   90.00
_cell.angle_beta   90.00
_cell.angle_gamma   90.00
#
_symmetry.space_group_name_H-M   'P 1'
#
loop_
_entity.id
_entity.type
_entity.pdbx_description
1 polymer ?
#
loop_
_entity_poly.entity_id
_entity_poly.type
_entity_poly.pdbx_seq_one_letter_code
_entity_poly.pdbx_strand_id
1 'polypeptide(L)' 'MPPLDVFSIRNNESTWLGPAKTLVQALEVMRQSGAGSYFIFVHQTGHKMMYQVDEHGSVRPVEAESQDAREQVRR' A
#
# COMPACT_ATOMS: atom_id res chain seq x y z
N MET A 1 -17.72 6.43 -7.29
CA MET A 1 -16.75 6.33 -6.21
C MET A 1 -15.50 5.60 -6.65
N PRO A 2 -14.32 6.14 -6.40
CA PRO A 2 -13.12 5.40 -6.74
C PRO A 2 -13.01 4.14 -5.89
N PRO A 3 -12.57 3.04 -6.47
CA PRO A 3 -12.50 1.78 -5.73
C PRO A 3 -11.31 1.67 -4.78
N LEU A 4 -10.31 2.53 -4.93
CA LEU A 4 -9.09 2.45 -4.14
C LEU A 4 -8.75 3.80 -3.53
N ASP A 5 -8.17 3.76 -2.34
CA ASP A 5 -7.56 4.93 -1.72
C ASP A 5 -6.11 4.62 -1.41
N VAL A 6 -5.25 5.60 -1.63
CA VAL A 6 -3.81 5.44 -1.42
C VAL A 6 -3.41 6.24 -0.18
N PHE A 7 -2.65 5.58 0.70
CA PHE A 7 -2.17 6.21 1.92
C PHE A 7 -0.66 6.05 2.02
N SER A 8 -0.01 7.05 2.60
CA SER A 8 1.39 6.92 2.97
C SER A 8 1.49 6.64 4.46
N ILE A 9 2.57 5.98 4.86
CA ILE A 9 2.81 5.66 6.25
C ILE A 9 4.14 6.29 6.65
N ARG A 10 4.09 7.20 7.64
CA ARG A 10 5.31 7.83 8.17
C ARG A 10 5.15 7.97 9.67
N ASN A 11 6.17 7.55 10.40
CA ASN A 11 6.17 7.66 11.85
C ASN A 11 4.92 7.07 12.48
N ASN A 12 4.48 5.93 11.92
CA ASN A 12 3.29 5.22 12.40
C ASN A 12 1.99 5.98 12.16
N GLU A 13 2.02 6.95 11.26
CA GLU A 13 0.82 7.70 10.91
C GLU A 13 0.51 7.49 9.44
N SER A 14 -0.78 7.37 9.15
CA SER A 14 -1.26 7.21 7.78
C SER A 14 -1.80 8.53 7.28
N THR A 15 -1.41 8.90 6.07
CA THR A 15 -1.89 10.11 5.43
C THR A 15 -2.52 9.74 4.10
N TRP A 16 -3.75 10.18 3.89
CA TRP A 16 -4.46 9.91 2.64
C TRP A 16 -3.84 10.73 1.52
N LEU A 17 -3.49 10.08 0.43
CA LEU A 17 -2.88 10.74 -0.71
C LEU A 17 -3.86 11.01 -1.84
N GLY A 18 -4.92 10.24 -1.91
CA GLY A 18 -5.92 10.43 -2.93
C GLY A 18 -6.54 9.13 -3.38
N PRO A 19 -7.59 9.24 -4.20
CA PRO A 19 -8.25 8.06 -4.75
C PRO A 19 -7.53 7.54 -5.97
N ALA A 20 -7.78 6.30 -6.34
CA ALA A 20 -7.27 5.71 -7.56
C ALA A 20 -8.33 4.79 -8.15
N LYS A 21 -8.41 4.76 -9.46
CA LYS A 21 -9.39 3.91 -10.14
C LYS A 21 -8.82 2.53 -10.43
N THR A 22 -7.50 2.43 -10.57
CA THR A 22 -6.84 1.17 -10.88
C THR A 22 -5.62 1.03 -10.03
N LEU A 23 -5.12 -0.20 -9.95
CA LEU A 23 -3.88 -0.45 -9.23
C LEU A 23 -2.71 0.30 -9.84
N VAL A 24 -2.64 0.35 -11.18
CA VAL A 24 -1.56 1.07 -11.85
C VAL A 24 -1.57 2.53 -11.44
N GLN A 25 -2.74 3.14 -11.37
CA GLN A 25 -2.85 4.52 -10.97
C GLN A 25 -2.41 4.72 -9.53
N ALA A 26 -2.79 3.79 -8.65
CA ALA A 26 -2.39 3.84 -7.25
C ALA A 26 -0.88 3.77 -7.10
N LEU A 27 -0.25 2.87 -7.83
CA LEU A 27 1.21 2.73 -7.77
C LEU A 27 1.90 3.99 -8.27
N GLU A 28 1.32 4.63 -9.26
CA GLU A 28 1.89 5.87 -9.79
C GLU A 28 1.84 6.97 -8.74
N VAL A 29 0.74 7.07 -7.99
CA VAL A 29 0.64 8.04 -6.92
C VAL A 29 1.75 7.82 -5.88
N MET A 30 2.00 6.56 -5.55
CA MET A 30 3.07 6.24 -4.61
C MET A 30 4.43 6.67 -5.13
N ARG A 31 4.71 6.36 -6.40
CA ARG A 31 6.00 6.71 -6.99
C ARG A 31 6.22 8.21 -7.00
N GLN A 32 5.18 8.97 -7.30
CA GLN A 32 5.30 10.42 -7.33
C GLN A 32 5.45 11.02 -5.94
N SER A 33 5.01 10.31 -4.92
CA SER A 33 5.11 10.79 -3.55
C SER A 33 6.49 10.55 -2.95
N GLY A 34 7.29 9.66 -3.55
CA GLY A 34 8.66 9.44 -3.11
C GLY A 34 8.84 8.11 -2.40
N ALA A 35 10.09 7.86 -1.98
CA ALA A 35 10.42 6.63 -1.29
C ALA A 35 9.72 6.56 0.06
N GLY A 36 9.32 5.36 0.44
CA GLY A 36 8.65 5.17 1.72
C GLY A 36 7.68 4.01 1.68
N SER A 37 6.90 3.92 2.75
CA SER A 37 5.89 2.87 2.88
C SER A 37 4.51 3.42 2.57
N TYR A 38 3.70 2.58 1.95
CA TYR A 38 2.37 2.98 1.52
C TYR A 38 1.41 1.82 1.67
N PHE A 39 0.11 2.11 1.67
CA PHE A 39 -0.86 1.03 1.53
C PHE A 39 -2.03 1.52 0.70
N ILE A 40 -2.73 0.57 0.11
CA ILE A 40 -3.92 0.81 -0.67
C ILE A 40 -5.08 0.19 0.10
N PHE A 41 -6.14 0.96 0.26
CA PHE A 41 -7.36 0.42 0.84
C PHE A 41 -8.32 0.09 -0.30
N VAL A 42 -8.75 -1.15 -0.38
CA VAL A 42 -9.68 -1.61 -1.42
C VAL A 42 -11.09 -1.56 -0.83
N HIS A 43 -11.88 -0.62 -1.31
CA HIS A 43 -13.21 -0.38 -0.74
C HIS A 43 -14.12 -1.58 -0.83
N GLN A 44 -14.05 -2.27 -1.95
CA GLN A 44 -14.98 -3.36 -2.20
C GLN A 44 -14.81 -4.51 -1.22
N THR A 45 -13.59 -4.77 -0.81
CA THR A 45 -13.29 -5.92 0.05
C THR A 45 -12.87 -5.51 1.44
N GLY A 46 -12.51 -4.25 1.63
CA GLY A 46 -11.97 -3.78 2.91
C GLY A 46 -10.55 -4.19 3.16
N HIS A 47 -9.87 -4.73 2.17
CA HIS A 47 -8.50 -5.18 2.31
C HIS A 47 -7.53 -4.02 2.21
N LYS A 48 -6.41 -4.17 2.88
CA LYS A 48 -5.27 -3.27 2.75
C LYS A 48 -4.15 -4.01 2.08
N MET A 49 -3.53 -3.35 1.11
CA MET A 49 -2.37 -3.93 0.43
C MET A 49 -1.19 -3.03 0.67
N MET A 50 -0.13 -3.58 1.25
CA MET A 50 1.04 -2.81 1.63
C MET A 50 2.05 -2.80 0.50
N TYR A 51 2.67 -1.63 0.29
CA TYR A 51 3.68 -1.46 -0.74
C TYR A 51 4.83 -0.64 -0.20
N GLN A 52 5.96 -0.74 -0.87
CA GLN A 52 7.13 0.04 -0.52
C GLN A 52 7.76 0.58 -1.79
N VAL A 53 8.15 1.84 -1.76
CA VAL A 53 8.83 2.49 -2.87
C VAL A 53 10.25 2.77 -2.41
N ASP A 54 11.23 2.33 -3.21
CA ASP A 54 12.61 2.57 -2.86
C ASP A 54 13.09 3.90 -3.47
N GLU A 55 14.34 4.24 -3.20
CA GLU A 55 14.88 5.52 -3.63
C GLU A 55 15.02 5.62 -5.14
N HIS A 56 14.91 4.51 -5.84
CA HIS A 56 14.96 4.50 -7.30
C HIS A 56 13.59 4.57 -7.94
N GLY A 57 12.55 4.64 -7.13
CA GLY A 57 11.19 4.69 -7.64
C GLY A 57 10.60 3.34 -7.96
N SER A 58 11.24 2.26 -7.53
CA SER A 58 10.69 0.93 -7.74
C SER A 58 9.66 0.63 -6.66
N VAL A 59 8.50 0.18 -7.08
CA VAL A 59 7.41 -0.15 -6.17
C VAL A 59 7.31 -1.66 -6.07
N ARG A 60 7.25 -2.17 -4.84
CA ARG A 60 7.09 -3.60 -4.66
C ARG A 60 6.10 -3.86 -3.53
N PRO A 61 5.34 -4.95 -3.65
CA PRO A 61 4.42 -5.31 -2.57
C PRO A 61 5.18 -5.79 -1.35
N VAL A 62 4.66 -5.46 -0.18
CA VAL A 62 5.21 -5.94 1.07
C VAL A 62 4.30 -7.05 1.53
N GLU A 63 4.84 -8.28 1.57
CA GLU A 63 4.07 -9.40 2.06
C GLU A 63 3.84 -9.17 3.53
N ALA A 64 2.65 -9.28 3.87
CA ALA A 64 2.38 -9.07 5.26
C ALA A 64 2.95 -10.21 6.02
N GLU A 65 3.55 -10.01 6.02
CA GLU A 65 3.90 -10.70 6.54
C GLU A 65 3.18 -11.19 7.19
N SER A 66 2.88 -11.00 6.62
CA SER A 66 2.43 -11.11 6.89
C SER A 66 1.65 -11.59 7.26
N GLN A 67 1.22 -11.83 7.31
CA GLN A 67 0.58 -12.22 7.60
C GLN A 67 0.47 -13.18 7.82
N ASP A 68 1.08 -13.62 7.50
CA ASP A 68 1.24 -14.47 7.66
C ASP A 68 1.67 -15.03 8.17
N ALA A 69 2.05 -14.80 8.31
CA ALA A 69 2.70 -15.37 8.90
C ALA A 69 2.14 -15.97 9.90
N ARG A 70 1.48 -15.74 10.14
CA ARG A 70 1.02 -16.14 10.96
C ARG A 70 0.50 -17.14 11.07
N GLU A 71 0.38 -17.52 10.34
CA GLU A 71 0.17 -18.35 10.23
C GLU A 71 0.75 -19.21 10.31
N GLN A 72 1.38 -19.31 10.19
CA GLN A 72 2.07 -20.00 10.21
C GLN A 72 2.44 -20.49 11.07
N VAL A 73 2.41 -20.35 11.39
CA VAL A 73 2.73 -20.63 12.22
C VAL A 73 2.35 -21.45 12.82
N ARG A 74 2.04 -21.75 12.69
CA ARG A 74 1.70 -22.29 13.10
C ARG A 74 1.78 -23.17 13.47
N ARG A 75 2.00 -23.48 13.44
CA ARG A 75 2.16 -24.20 13.71
C ARG A 75 2.43 -24.57 14.13
#